data_c9f59ab3da0875148af0e969d3a02fb9
#
_entry.id   c9f59ab3da0875148af0e969d3a02fb9
#
_cell.length_a   1.000
_cell.length_b   1.000
_cell.length_c   1.000
_cell.angle_alpha   90.00
_cell.angle_beta   90.00
_cell.angle_gamma   90.00
#
_symmetry.space_group_name_H-M   'P 1'
#
loop_
_entity.id
_entity.type
_entity.pdbx_description
1 polymer ?
#
loop_
_entity_poly.entity_id
_entity_poly.type
_entity_poly.pdbx_seq_one_letter_code
_entity_poly.pdbx_strand_id
1 'polypeptide(L)'
;GNSHEGSSTTPKGVYHLSFAFGKAASARTSGMAYRQINRKSYWIEDPHDRQYNTWQNRNWANNKNEHLIDYTKAAPHNQYQLAIVMDNHGQHNGSGFFIHVKNQWATAGCVSINYNDVRTLLSRLGTKAYVVDVQNRAQLQNY
;
A
#
# COMPACT_ATOMS: atom_id res chain seq x y z
N GLY A 1 -13.32 -14.35 -1.61
CA GLY A 1 -12.56 -15.25 -0.75
C GLY A 1 -11.87 -14.53 0.38
N ASN A 2 -11.38 -15.27 1.32
CA ASN A 2 -10.58 -14.72 2.41
C ASN A 2 -9.15 -14.46 1.94
N SER A 3 -8.62 -13.33 2.32
CA SER A 3 -7.22 -12.99 2.06
C SER A 3 -6.38 -13.25 3.30
N HIS A 4 -5.15 -13.70 3.09
CA HIS A 4 -4.15 -13.95 4.13
C HIS A 4 -2.77 -13.75 3.53
N GLU A 5 -1.74 -13.81 4.37
CA GLU A 5 -0.35 -13.69 3.89
C GLU A 5 -0.07 -14.76 2.83
N GLY A 6 0.51 -14.35 1.70
CA GLY A 6 0.72 -15.20 0.52
C GLY A 6 -0.45 -15.27 -0.45
N SER A 7 -1.60 -14.70 -0.12
CA SER A 7 -2.73 -14.57 -1.04
C SER A 7 -2.41 -13.55 -2.15
N SER A 8 -2.87 -13.85 -3.37
CA SER A 8 -2.69 -12.94 -4.52
C SER A 8 -3.88 -12.01 -4.73
N THR A 9 -4.81 -11.93 -3.79
CA THR A 9 -6.03 -11.14 -3.92
C THR A 9 -6.06 -10.01 -2.89
N THR A 10 -6.62 -8.84 -3.31
CA THR A 10 -6.98 -7.79 -2.37
C THR A 10 -8.20 -8.26 -1.59
N PRO A 11 -8.15 -8.28 -0.24
CA PRO A 11 -9.31 -8.66 0.54
C PRO A 11 -10.48 -7.71 0.31
N LYS A 12 -11.69 -8.27 0.24
CA LYS A 12 -12.91 -7.47 0.18
C LYS A 12 -13.10 -6.69 1.47
N GLY A 13 -13.70 -5.53 1.39
CA GLY A 13 -14.08 -4.76 2.56
C GLY A 13 -13.82 -3.27 2.40
N VAL A 14 -13.83 -2.59 3.53
CA VAL A 14 -13.61 -1.15 3.61
C VAL A 14 -12.22 -0.90 4.18
N TYR A 15 -11.44 -0.10 3.47
CA TYR A 15 -10.09 0.30 3.87
C TYR A 15 -10.05 1.79 4.09
N HIS A 16 -9.41 2.22 5.17
CA HIS A 16 -9.13 3.62 5.42
C HIS A 16 -7.76 3.98 4.87
N LEU A 17 -7.62 5.18 4.32
CA LEU A 17 -6.34 5.68 3.86
C LEU A 17 -5.57 6.22 5.06
N SER A 18 -4.35 5.71 5.28
CA SER A 18 -3.57 6.00 6.48
C SER A 18 -2.52 7.08 6.23
N PHE A 19 -1.51 6.76 5.44
CA PHE A 19 -0.46 7.70 5.06
C PHE A 19 0.08 7.32 3.69
N ALA A 20 0.84 8.23 3.09
CA ALA A 20 1.48 7.99 1.81
C ALA A 20 2.99 7.89 1.97
N PHE A 21 3.63 7.25 1.00
CA PHE A 21 5.09 7.18 0.93
C PHE A 21 5.56 7.15 -0.50
N GLY A 22 6.82 7.45 -0.74
CA GLY A 22 7.38 7.42 -2.08
C GLY A 22 8.84 7.80 -2.14
N LYS A 23 9.36 7.91 -3.36
CA LYS A 23 10.76 8.25 -3.63
C LYS A 23 11.05 9.72 -3.38
N ALA A 24 10.16 10.62 -3.76
CA ALA A 24 10.38 12.07 -3.68
C ALA A 24 10.46 12.53 -2.23
N ALA A 25 11.20 13.62 -1.99
CA ALA A 25 11.34 14.17 -0.64
C ALA A 25 10.01 14.65 -0.06
N SER A 26 9.07 15.07 -0.91
CA SER A 26 7.75 15.51 -0.51
C SER A 26 6.73 15.18 -1.58
N ALA A 27 5.45 15.21 -1.21
CA ALA A 27 4.34 15.07 -2.14
C ALA A 27 3.19 15.97 -1.70
N ARG A 28 2.41 16.43 -2.67
CA ARG A 28 1.21 17.23 -2.40
C ARG A 28 0.13 16.31 -1.83
N THR A 29 -0.35 16.61 -0.63
CA THR A 29 -1.40 15.85 0.05
C THR A 29 -2.53 16.79 0.49
N SER A 30 -3.66 16.20 0.82
CA SER A 30 -4.79 16.91 1.43
C SER A 30 -4.90 16.53 2.91
N GLY A 31 -3.84 16.83 3.68
CA GLY A 31 -3.78 16.55 5.12
C GLY A 31 -3.24 15.17 5.51
N MET A 32 -3.01 14.29 4.55
CA MET A 32 -2.40 12.98 4.81
C MET A 32 -0.90 13.12 5.02
N ALA A 33 -0.34 12.40 5.98
CA ALA A 33 1.11 12.36 6.19
C ALA A 33 1.80 11.69 4.99
N TYR A 34 3.00 12.14 4.66
CA TYR A 34 3.85 11.56 3.63
C TYR A 34 5.22 11.23 4.20
N ARG A 35 5.72 10.05 3.86
CA ARG A 35 7.05 9.58 4.29
C ARG A 35 7.91 9.30 3.07
N GLN A 36 9.11 9.88 3.04
CA GLN A 36 10.10 9.56 2.02
C GLN A 36 10.74 8.20 2.31
N ILE A 37 10.84 7.35 1.28
CA ILE A 37 11.56 6.09 1.35
C ILE A 37 13.07 6.36 1.39
N ASN A 38 13.78 5.63 2.25
CA ASN A 38 15.24 5.59 2.30
C ASN A 38 15.72 4.14 2.39
N ARG A 39 17.04 3.95 2.51
CA ARG A 39 17.66 2.62 2.52
C ARG A 39 17.24 1.74 3.70
N LYS A 40 16.72 2.33 4.77
CA LYS A 40 16.28 1.62 5.97
C LYS A 40 14.77 1.38 5.99
N SER A 41 14.05 1.81 4.96
CA SER A 41 12.60 1.70 4.91
C SER A 41 12.16 0.29 4.53
N TYR A 42 11.44 -0.36 5.44
CA TYR A 42 10.85 -1.67 5.24
C TYR A 42 9.36 -1.65 5.56
N TRP A 43 8.60 -2.44 4.81
CA TRP A 43 7.27 -2.86 5.25
C TRP A 43 7.41 -4.27 5.81
N ILE A 44 7.03 -4.45 7.07
CA ILE A 44 7.21 -5.72 7.76
C ILE A 44 6.06 -6.66 7.40
N GLU A 45 6.42 -7.74 6.70
CA GLU A 45 5.46 -8.73 6.20
C GLU A 45 5.71 -10.12 6.77
N ASP A 46 6.75 -10.30 7.58
CA ASP A 46 6.98 -11.54 8.30
C ASP A 46 5.95 -11.69 9.41
N PRO A 47 5.05 -12.71 9.33
CA PRO A 47 3.99 -12.87 10.34
C PRO A 47 4.51 -13.15 11.77
N HIS A 48 5.77 -13.55 11.89
CA HIS A 48 6.40 -13.80 13.19
C HIS A 48 7.03 -12.56 13.81
N ASP A 49 7.07 -11.46 13.07
CA ASP A 49 7.64 -10.22 13.57
C ASP A 49 6.58 -9.45 14.38
N ARG A 50 7.01 -8.91 15.53
CA ARG A 50 6.12 -8.12 16.40
C ARG A 50 5.56 -6.89 15.71
N GLN A 51 6.29 -6.35 14.73
CA GLN A 51 5.92 -5.15 13.99
C GLN A 51 5.27 -5.48 12.64
N TYR A 52 4.72 -6.68 12.53
CA TYR A 52 4.01 -7.14 11.34
C TYR A 52 3.00 -6.12 10.84
N ASN A 53 3.00 -5.92 9.53
CA ASN A 53 2.13 -4.99 8.82
C ASN A 53 2.33 -3.52 9.24
N THR A 54 3.58 -3.12 9.44
CA THR A 54 3.94 -1.72 9.72
C THR A 54 5.16 -1.29 8.92
N TRP A 55 5.30 0.01 8.76
CA TRP A 55 6.53 0.66 8.28
C TRP A 55 7.55 0.68 9.40
N GLN A 56 8.78 0.21 9.10
CA GLN A 56 9.88 0.27 10.05
C GLN A 56 11.17 0.72 9.37
N ASN A 57 12.03 1.39 10.15
CA ASN A 57 13.39 1.70 9.75
C ASN A 57 14.32 0.70 10.41
N ARG A 58 15.04 -0.08 9.60
CA ARG A 58 15.96 -1.11 10.09
C ARG A 58 17.22 -1.14 9.25
N ASN A 59 18.35 -1.55 9.84
CA ASN A 59 19.57 -1.79 9.07
C ASN A 59 19.46 -3.04 8.21
N TRP A 60 18.62 -4.00 8.62
CA TRP A 60 18.37 -5.23 7.89
C TRP A 60 17.04 -5.84 8.31
N ALA A 61 16.40 -6.52 7.36
CA ALA A 61 15.26 -7.39 7.60
C ALA A 61 15.34 -8.58 6.65
N ASN A 62 14.74 -9.71 7.03
CA ASN A 62 14.78 -10.91 6.20
C ASN A 62 13.93 -10.72 4.91
N ASN A 63 14.06 -11.65 3.97
CA ASN A 63 13.43 -11.56 2.66
C ASN A 63 11.90 -11.78 2.65
N LYS A 64 11.29 -12.04 3.79
CA LYS A 64 9.83 -12.04 3.93
C LYS A 64 9.27 -10.62 4.01
N ASN A 65 10.14 -9.62 4.22
CA ASN A 65 9.76 -8.22 4.34
C ASN A 65 10.07 -7.47 3.05
N GLU A 66 9.35 -6.39 2.78
CA GLU A 66 9.61 -5.56 1.60
C GLU A 66 10.63 -4.47 1.92
N HIS A 67 11.76 -4.49 1.22
CA HIS A 67 12.72 -3.39 1.22
C HIS A 67 12.24 -2.35 0.22
N LEU A 68 11.56 -1.32 0.70
CA LEU A 68 10.75 -0.44 -0.14
C LEU A 68 11.55 0.30 -1.21
N ILE A 69 12.82 0.63 -0.93
CA ILE A 69 13.64 1.36 -1.88
C ILE A 69 13.91 0.57 -3.17
N ASP A 70 13.82 -0.75 -3.13
CA ASP A 70 14.04 -1.60 -4.30
C ASP A 70 12.97 -1.40 -5.37
N TYR A 71 11.85 -0.79 -5.03
CA TYR A 71 10.70 -0.57 -5.90
C TYR A 71 10.47 0.91 -6.21
N THR A 72 11.50 1.72 -6.10
CA THR A 72 11.47 3.15 -6.45
C THR A 72 12.27 3.45 -7.72
N LYS A 73 12.53 2.45 -8.53
CA LYS A 73 13.37 2.51 -9.72
C LYS A 73 12.52 2.65 -10.98
N ALA A 74 13.16 2.51 -12.15
CA ALA A 74 12.44 2.45 -13.41
C ALA A 74 11.59 1.17 -13.48
N ALA A 75 10.54 1.21 -14.33
CA ALA A 75 9.72 0.02 -14.56
C ALA A 75 10.59 -1.17 -14.96
N PRO A 76 10.30 -2.39 -14.48
CA PRO A 76 9.09 -2.79 -13.75
C PRO A 76 9.18 -2.67 -12.21
N HIS A 77 10.23 -2.05 -11.66
CA HIS A 77 10.47 -1.90 -10.23
C HIS A 77 10.11 -0.49 -9.73
N ASN A 78 8.94 0.00 -10.13
CA ASN A 78 8.51 1.38 -9.92
C ASN A 78 7.29 1.52 -8.99
N GLN A 79 6.84 0.42 -8.37
CA GLN A 79 5.58 0.39 -7.61
C GLN A 79 5.53 1.44 -6.52
N TYR A 80 6.64 1.66 -5.84
CA TYR A 80 6.70 2.55 -4.67
C TYR A 80 7.34 3.89 -4.97
N GLN A 81 7.35 4.31 -6.24
CA GLN A 81 7.61 5.71 -6.56
C GLN A 81 6.60 6.62 -5.87
N LEU A 82 5.38 6.14 -5.69
CA LEU A 82 4.34 6.77 -4.88
C LEU A 82 3.30 5.73 -4.48
N ALA A 83 2.92 5.73 -3.21
CA ALA A 83 1.93 4.78 -2.70
C ALA A 83 1.13 5.38 -1.55
N ILE A 84 -0.07 4.84 -1.36
CA ILE A 84 -0.98 5.23 -0.26
C ILE A 84 -1.33 3.95 0.49
N VAL A 85 -1.14 3.96 1.80
CA VAL A 85 -1.43 2.80 2.65
C VAL A 85 -2.93 2.66 2.85
N MET A 86 -3.45 1.48 2.55
CA MET A 86 -4.83 1.08 2.84
C MET A 86 -4.83 0.29 4.15
N ASP A 87 -5.49 0.82 5.17
CA ASP A 87 -5.58 0.20 6.47
C ASP A 87 -6.96 -0.43 6.65
N ASN A 88 -6.98 -1.73 6.94
CA ASN A 88 -8.20 -2.48 7.19
C ASN A 88 -8.53 -2.61 8.69
N HIS A 89 -7.77 -1.95 9.55
CA HIS A 89 -7.93 -2.01 11.00
C HIS A 89 -7.95 -3.45 11.57
N GLY A 90 -7.19 -4.34 10.95
CA GLY A 90 -7.08 -5.73 11.40
C GLY A 90 -8.26 -6.62 11.03
N GLN A 91 -9.18 -6.17 10.18
CA GLN A 91 -10.35 -6.94 9.77
C GLN A 91 -10.02 -8.15 8.89
N HIS A 92 -8.85 -8.12 8.23
CA HIS A 92 -8.41 -9.16 7.32
C HIS A 92 -6.98 -9.58 7.66
N ASN A 93 -6.65 -10.81 7.32
CA ASN A 93 -5.27 -11.28 7.37
C ASN A 93 -4.49 -10.80 6.15
N GLY A 94 -3.17 -10.70 6.31
CA GLY A 94 -2.27 -10.24 5.27
C GLY A 94 -1.73 -8.84 5.58
N SER A 95 -0.78 -8.40 4.78
CA SER A 95 -0.03 -7.17 5.00
C SER A 95 0.27 -6.43 3.71
N GLY A 96 0.64 -5.15 3.84
CA GLY A 96 1.13 -4.37 2.72
C GLY A 96 0.06 -4.08 1.67
N PHE A 97 -1.14 -3.69 2.08
CA PHE A 97 -2.20 -3.30 1.14
C PHE A 97 -2.04 -1.82 0.80
N PHE A 98 -1.67 -1.56 -0.46
CA PHE A 98 -1.38 -0.21 -0.93
C PHE A 98 -2.13 0.11 -2.22
N ILE A 99 -2.42 1.40 -2.42
CA ILE A 99 -2.63 1.96 -3.76
C ILE A 99 -1.26 2.39 -4.23
N HIS A 100 -0.74 1.83 -5.32
CA HIS A 100 0.61 2.12 -5.79
C HIS A 100 0.68 2.29 -7.30
N VAL A 101 1.83 2.71 -7.79
CA VAL A 101 2.07 2.91 -9.21
C VAL A 101 2.03 1.58 -9.95
N LYS A 102 1.31 1.56 -11.07
CA LYS A 102 1.16 0.39 -11.92
C LYS A 102 2.49 0.03 -12.57
N ASN A 103 2.81 -1.26 -12.57
CA ASN A 103 3.84 -1.84 -13.40
C ASN A 103 3.22 -2.90 -14.33
N GLN A 104 4.05 -3.70 -15.00
CA GLN A 104 3.58 -4.72 -15.94
C GLN A 104 3.16 -6.03 -15.27
N TRP A 105 3.33 -6.17 -13.94
CA TRP A 105 3.01 -7.39 -13.20
C TRP A 105 1.70 -7.26 -12.44
N ALA A 106 1.06 -8.41 -12.20
CA ALA A 106 -0.09 -8.47 -11.30
C ALA A 106 0.33 -8.17 -9.87
N THR A 107 -0.57 -7.57 -9.09
CA THR A 107 -0.32 -7.26 -7.69
C THR A 107 -0.79 -8.38 -6.77
N ALA A 108 -0.13 -8.49 -5.61
CA ALA A 108 -0.50 -9.41 -4.55
C ALA A 108 -1.20 -8.63 -3.42
N GLY A 109 -2.48 -8.33 -3.63
CA GLY A 109 -3.29 -7.64 -2.62
C GLY A 109 -3.28 -6.11 -2.68
N CYS A 110 -2.70 -5.53 -3.73
CA CYS A 110 -2.64 -4.07 -3.91
C CYS A 110 -3.52 -3.61 -5.06
N VAL A 111 -3.86 -2.33 -5.02
CA VAL A 111 -4.51 -1.63 -6.14
C VAL A 111 -3.42 -0.87 -6.89
N SER A 112 -3.26 -1.13 -8.19
CA SER A 112 -2.27 -0.45 -9.02
C SER A 112 -2.93 0.43 -10.06
N ILE A 113 -2.48 1.68 -10.15
CA ILE A 113 -2.97 2.68 -11.09
C ILE A 113 -1.79 3.52 -11.61
N ASN A 114 -2.02 4.33 -12.63
CA ASN A 114 -0.98 5.19 -13.17
C ASN A 114 -0.41 6.16 -12.13
N TYR A 115 0.85 6.51 -12.26
CA TYR A 115 1.52 7.45 -11.35
C TYR A 115 0.74 8.75 -11.18
N ASN A 116 0.26 9.35 -12.28
CA ASN A 116 -0.51 10.59 -12.21
C ASN A 116 -1.83 10.42 -11.46
N ASP A 117 -2.44 9.25 -11.54
CA ASP A 117 -3.68 8.96 -10.82
C ASP A 117 -3.41 8.79 -9.32
N VAL A 118 -2.29 8.18 -8.92
CA VAL A 118 -1.90 8.14 -7.50
C VAL A 118 -1.69 9.56 -6.98
N ARG A 119 -1.00 10.40 -7.74
CA ARG A 119 -0.78 11.82 -7.38
C ARG A 119 -2.10 12.57 -7.21
N THR A 120 -3.02 12.38 -8.13
CA THR A 120 -4.34 13.04 -8.10
C THR A 120 -5.12 12.62 -6.86
N LEU A 121 -5.18 11.32 -6.58
CA LEU A 121 -5.83 10.81 -5.37
C LEU A 121 -5.20 11.41 -4.12
N LEU A 122 -3.88 11.36 -4.01
CA LEU A 122 -3.16 11.86 -2.84
C LEU A 122 -3.42 13.35 -2.61
N SER A 123 -3.50 14.15 -3.68
CA SER A 123 -3.73 15.59 -3.57
C SER A 123 -5.16 15.96 -3.16
N ARG A 124 -6.11 15.02 -3.29
CA ARG A 124 -7.54 15.26 -3.06
C ARG A 124 -8.12 14.54 -1.86
N LEU A 125 -7.57 13.36 -1.51
CA LEU A 125 -8.12 12.50 -0.46
C LEU A 125 -7.37 12.70 0.85
N GLY A 126 -8.11 12.91 1.93
CA GLY A 126 -7.56 12.94 3.29
C GLY A 126 -7.76 11.59 3.98
N THR A 127 -7.33 11.52 5.25
CA THR A 127 -7.41 10.28 6.06
C THR A 127 -8.84 9.85 6.36
N LYS A 128 -9.83 10.71 6.15
CA LYS A 128 -11.25 10.36 6.28
C LYS A 128 -11.80 9.61 5.07
N ALA A 129 -11.07 9.63 3.95
CA ALA A 129 -11.46 8.87 2.78
C ALA A 129 -11.25 7.37 3.01
N TYR A 130 -11.98 6.55 2.29
CA TYR A 130 -11.85 5.11 2.36
C TYR A 130 -12.04 4.48 0.99
N VAL A 131 -11.52 3.27 0.84
CA VAL A 131 -11.66 2.46 -0.36
C VAL A 131 -12.57 1.29 -0.06
N VAL A 132 -13.54 1.07 -0.93
CA VAL A 132 -14.39 -0.11 -0.89
C VAL A 132 -13.94 -1.05 -1.99
N ASP A 133 -13.49 -2.23 -1.63
CA ASP A 133 -13.10 -3.26 -2.58
C ASP A 133 -14.19 -4.32 -2.65
N VAL A 134 -14.84 -4.40 -3.81
CA VAL A 134 -15.95 -5.31 -4.06
C VAL A 134 -15.77 -6.07 -5.36
N GLN A 135 -16.38 -7.24 -5.46
CA GLN A 135 -16.27 -8.08 -6.66
C GLN A 135 -17.22 -7.64 -7.78
N ASN A 136 -18.34 -6.99 -7.43
CA ASN A 136 -19.34 -6.56 -8.40
C ASN A 136 -20.23 -5.45 -7.82
N ARG A 137 -21.11 -4.90 -8.66
CA ARG A 137 -22.01 -3.80 -8.25
C ARG A 137 -22.96 -4.18 -7.14
N ALA A 138 -23.44 -5.41 -7.11
CA ALA A 138 -24.34 -5.86 -6.06
C ALA A 138 -23.65 -5.80 -4.69
N GLN A 139 -22.37 -6.17 -4.62
CA GLN A 139 -21.59 -6.04 -3.39
C GLN A 139 -21.36 -4.58 -3.01
N LEU A 140 -21.15 -3.70 -3.97
CA LEU A 140 -20.99 -2.27 -3.70
C LEU A 140 -22.20 -1.66 -3.01
N GLN A 141 -23.40 -2.09 -3.35
CA GLN A 141 -24.65 -1.61 -2.73
C GLN A 141 -24.75 -1.94 -1.24
N ASN A 142 -23.93 -2.83 -0.72
CA ASN A 142 -23.90 -3.20 0.71
C ASN A 142 -23.05 -2.23 1.56
N TYR A 143 -22.41 -1.28 0.94
CA TYR A 143 -21.56 -0.27 1.62
C TYR A 143 -22.19 1.14 1.54
#